data_466c1c91c9ce5ffae8a6a294ae0b8ebc
#
_entry.id   466c1c91c9ce5ffae8a6a294ae0b8ebc
#
_cell.length_a   1.000
_cell.length_b   1.000
_cell.length_c   1.000
_cell.angle_alpha   90.00
_cell.angle_beta   90.00
_cell.angle_gamma   90.00
#
_symmetry.space_group_name_H-M   'P 1'
#
loop_
_entity.id
_entity.type
_entity.pdbx_description
1 polymer ?
#
loop_
_entity_poly.entity_id
_entity_poly.type
_entity_poly.pdbx_seq_one_letter_code
_entity_poly.pdbx_strand_id
1 'polypeptide(L)'
;VLGVSALSHLKTATPDYREGMVSDERPLSLNPLVGATDPSVRDLGALLYRRLLRLDDRAVPVADLATSYTLSPDGLTYHLPLRGGQAWSDGRGVSTGDVLATVAWVQSPGFGDPATAATWRDVHVRAVGDGVSFDLAGPRASFPAQLTQLPILPIGAMSHAAVTALPKTAAVALPTSGAFYVVSSTSSAVTLFPNPHAGAHPRLNQVEIDLFASFADAAAAYRAGTVDGVLATDPVQRAQLVAAGGAVHDIATFRFVDLLFNERGVLADSAVRQAIAAAIDRAALVVGPLRGMAAAQSGAIPVGVAWVAPRAPVPPGDAASASTTLEAAGWTPGPDGIRVHGSVRLQVRLAVSDVIPLPDLAAGISAQLKTTGIAAEVITMPTSSLRQLLVAGAGYDLAVADWDNGPDPDVSSFWRSTAVPPAGFNVSGGPVDPFLDQALDRLATLSDTATRVAAATAVSSQLADDLPAVFLETPELSLVVHAGITVTIPPVGSSAARFNDITSWHRG
;
A
#
# COMPACT_ATOMS: atom_id res chain seq x y z
N VAL A 1 1.73 -43.88 4.55
CA VAL A 1 3.07 -44.21 4.06
C VAL A 1 3.00 -44.36 2.54
N LEU A 2 2.86 -43.25 1.84
CA LEU A 2 3.12 -43.16 0.40
C LEU A 2 4.14 -42.05 0.25
N GLY A 3 5.30 -42.45 0.14
CA GLY A 3 6.25 -42.30 -0.88
C GLY A 3 7.24 -41.18 -0.65
N VAL A 4 8.26 -41.40 0.17
CA VAL A 4 9.58 -40.73 0.07
C VAL A 4 10.18 -40.88 -1.33
N SER A 5 9.79 -41.89 -2.11
CA SER A 5 10.24 -42.11 -3.49
C SER A 5 9.65 -41.19 -4.56
N ALA A 6 8.46 -40.63 -4.35
CA ALA A 6 7.87 -39.67 -5.31
C ALA A 6 8.52 -38.28 -5.23
N LEU A 7 9.02 -37.89 -4.06
CA LEU A 7 9.69 -36.62 -3.84
C LEU A 7 11.08 -36.50 -4.48
N SER A 8 11.76 -37.65 -4.73
CA SER A 8 13.09 -37.62 -5.34
C SER A 8 13.07 -37.34 -6.84
N HIS A 9 11.96 -37.62 -7.53
CA HIS A 9 11.80 -37.32 -8.96
C HIS A 9 11.30 -35.90 -9.24
N LEU A 10 10.73 -35.23 -8.25
CA LEU A 10 10.23 -33.85 -8.40
C LEU A 10 11.34 -32.78 -8.31
N LYS A 11 12.55 -33.15 -7.86
CA LYS A 11 13.68 -32.23 -7.67
C LYS A 11 14.48 -31.87 -8.94
N THR A 12 14.17 -32.44 -10.10
CA THR A 12 14.97 -32.28 -11.33
C THR A 12 14.29 -31.46 -12.43
N ALA A 13 13.03 -31.06 -12.27
CA ALA A 13 12.37 -30.18 -13.23
C ALA A 13 12.80 -28.73 -12.98
N THR A 14 13.21 -28.03 -14.04
CA THR A 14 13.42 -26.57 -13.95
C THR A 14 12.09 -25.93 -13.67
N PRO A 15 11.98 -25.02 -12.65
CA PRO A 15 10.75 -24.27 -12.40
C PRO A 15 10.31 -23.50 -13.65
N ASP A 16 8.99 -23.41 -13.84
CA ASP A 16 8.43 -22.62 -14.95
C ASP A 16 8.61 -21.12 -14.71
N TYR A 17 8.67 -20.72 -13.44
CA TYR A 17 8.94 -19.34 -13.03
C TYR A 17 9.73 -19.29 -11.73
N ARG A 18 10.75 -18.44 -11.71
CA ARG A 18 11.54 -18.10 -10.51
C ARG A 18 11.47 -16.62 -10.23
N GLU A 19 11.12 -16.25 -9.01
CA GLU A 19 11.15 -14.87 -8.57
C GLU A 19 12.17 -14.64 -7.47
N GLY A 20 13.00 -13.63 -7.63
CA GLY A 20 13.90 -13.17 -6.58
C GLY A 20 13.15 -12.23 -5.62
N MET A 21 13.03 -12.62 -4.35
CA MET A 21 12.49 -11.80 -3.27
C MET A 21 13.56 -11.41 -2.26
N VAL A 22 13.53 -10.15 -1.82
CA VAL A 22 14.41 -9.64 -0.77
C VAL A 22 13.68 -9.71 0.56
N SER A 23 14.25 -10.41 1.54
CA SER A 23 13.67 -10.53 2.89
C SER A 23 14.75 -10.63 3.95
N ASP A 24 14.51 -9.99 5.09
CA ASP A 24 15.32 -10.16 6.30
C ASP A 24 14.98 -11.46 7.03
N GLU A 25 13.75 -11.98 6.84
CA GLU A 25 13.31 -13.26 7.37
C GLU A 25 13.72 -14.42 6.45
N ARG A 26 14.66 -15.27 6.90
CA ARG A 26 15.06 -16.45 6.14
C ARG A 26 15.32 -17.64 7.06
N PRO A 27 14.53 -18.72 7.06
CA PRO A 27 13.40 -18.99 6.15
C PRO A 27 12.23 -18.03 6.35
N LEU A 28 11.53 -17.74 5.24
CA LEU A 28 10.36 -16.87 5.22
C LEU A 28 9.20 -17.51 5.98
N SER A 29 8.44 -16.69 6.71
CA SER A 29 7.21 -17.16 7.35
C SER A 29 6.20 -17.63 6.28
N LEU A 30 5.68 -18.85 6.46
CA LEU A 30 4.63 -19.42 5.60
C LEU A 30 3.21 -19.07 6.08
N ASN A 31 3.12 -18.39 7.21
CA ASN A 31 1.87 -17.89 7.76
C ASN A 31 1.77 -16.38 7.48
N PRO A 32 0.85 -15.93 6.61
CA PRO A 32 0.75 -14.53 6.19
C PRO A 32 0.30 -13.57 7.29
N LEU A 33 -0.18 -14.10 8.43
CA LEU A 33 -0.56 -13.31 9.60
C LEU A 33 0.55 -13.25 10.66
N VAL A 34 1.66 -13.97 10.45
CA VAL A 34 2.87 -13.93 11.27
C VAL A 34 4.00 -13.38 10.43
N GLY A 35 4.63 -12.30 10.86
CA GLY A 35 5.62 -11.59 10.02
C GLY A 35 4.98 -10.70 8.96
N ALA A 36 3.70 -10.36 9.09
CA ALA A 36 2.94 -9.55 8.12
C ALA A 36 3.52 -8.13 7.90
N THR A 37 4.48 -7.70 8.71
CA THR A 37 5.25 -6.48 8.50
C THR A 37 6.30 -6.62 7.38
N ASP A 38 6.75 -7.87 7.08
CA ASP A 38 7.61 -8.14 5.92
C ASP A 38 6.74 -8.23 4.65
N PRO A 39 6.97 -7.38 3.63
CA PRO A 39 6.24 -7.45 2.36
C PRO A 39 6.32 -8.83 1.70
N SER A 40 7.46 -9.53 1.80
CA SER A 40 7.66 -10.85 1.17
C SER A 40 6.76 -11.92 1.79
N VAL A 41 6.45 -11.84 3.09
CA VAL A 41 5.48 -12.72 3.75
C VAL A 41 4.07 -12.51 3.20
N ARG A 42 3.68 -11.25 3.00
CA ARG A 42 2.37 -10.91 2.40
C ARG A 42 2.29 -11.36 0.95
N ASP A 43 3.37 -11.19 0.20
CA ASP A 43 3.49 -11.57 -1.20
C ASP A 43 3.38 -13.08 -1.37
N LEU A 44 4.14 -13.86 -0.59
CA LEU A 44 3.99 -15.31 -0.54
C LEU A 44 2.58 -15.72 -0.10
N GLY A 45 2.02 -15.04 0.89
CA GLY A 45 0.66 -15.27 1.36
C GLY A 45 -0.41 -15.11 0.28
N ALA A 46 -0.21 -14.24 -0.71
CA ALA A 46 -1.14 -14.07 -1.83
C ALA A 46 -1.16 -15.28 -2.77
N LEU A 47 -0.07 -16.01 -2.91
CA LEU A 47 0.00 -17.26 -3.67
C LEU A 47 -0.67 -18.42 -2.93
N LEU A 48 -0.67 -18.38 -1.59
CA LEU A 48 -1.05 -19.50 -0.73
C LEU A 48 -2.48 -19.41 -0.19
N TYR A 49 -2.98 -18.20 0.10
CA TYR A 49 -4.25 -18.04 0.83
C TYR A 49 -5.16 -17.03 0.15
N ARG A 50 -6.42 -17.45 -0.02
CA ARG A 50 -7.50 -16.59 -0.50
C ARG A 50 -8.13 -15.82 0.66
N ARG A 51 -8.87 -14.79 0.29
CA ARG A 51 -9.59 -13.87 1.18
C ARG A 51 -11.09 -14.00 0.94
N LEU A 52 -11.92 -13.40 1.79
CA LEU A 52 -13.37 -13.37 1.53
C LEU A 52 -13.69 -12.54 0.28
N LEU A 53 -13.03 -11.40 0.15
CA LEU A 53 -13.08 -10.52 -1.03
C LEU A 53 -11.65 -10.31 -1.57
N ARG A 54 -11.52 -9.96 -2.84
CA ARG A 54 -10.29 -9.51 -3.48
C ARG A 54 -10.51 -8.17 -4.16
N LEU A 55 -9.46 -7.48 -4.54
CA LEU A 55 -9.55 -6.30 -5.38
C LEU A 55 -9.56 -6.71 -6.86
N ASP A 56 -10.37 -6.01 -7.66
CA ASP A 56 -10.27 -6.06 -9.12
C ASP A 56 -9.18 -5.07 -9.63
N ASP A 57 -9.04 -4.97 -10.97
CA ASP A 57 -8.06 -4.08 -11.62
C ASP A 57 -8.32 -2.58 -11.40
N ARG A 58 -9.45 -2.24 -10.79
CA ARG A 58 -9.83 -0.87 -10.43
C ARG A 58 -9.77 -0.64 -8.92
N ALA A 59 -9.19 -1.59 -8.17
CA ALA A 59 -9.18 -1.60 -6.71
C ALA A 59 -10.56 -1.64 -6.05
N VAL A 60 -11.59 -2.16 -6.74
CA VAL A 60 -12.92 -2.37 -6.16
C VAL A 60 -12.97 -3.74 -5.49
N PRO A 61 -13.47 -3.83 -4.22
CA PRO A 61 -13.68 -5.11 -3.57
C PRO A 61 -14.72 -5.97 -4.31
N VAL A 62 -14.30 -7.16 -4.75
CA VAL A 62 -15.16 -8.14 -5.45
C VAL A 62 -15.09 -9.51 -4.77
N ALA A 63 -16.03 -10.39 -5.11
CA ALA A 63 -16.12 -11.73 -4.54
C ALA A 63 -14.85 -12.57 -4.76
N ASP A 64 -14.44 -13.34 -3.71
CA ASP A 64 -13.40 -14.35 -3.77
C ASP A 64 -13.84 -15.65 -3.10
N LEU A 65 -13.50 -15.94 -1.83
CA LEU A 65 -14.08 -17.05 -1.08
C LEU A 65 -15.58 -16.84 -0.79
N ALA A 66 -16.03 -15.60 -0.64
CA ALA A 66 -17.44 -15.26 -0.66
C ALA A 66 -17.97 -15.19 -2.10
N THR A 67 -19.28 -15.40 -2.28
CA THR A 67 -19.97 -15.23 -3.58
C THR A 67 -20.39 -13.79 -3.83
N SER A 68 -20.66 -13.05 -2.76
CA SER A 68 -21.10 -11.64 -2.76
C SER A 68 -20.96 -11.07 -1.35
N TYR A 69 -21.30 -9.81 -1.18
CA TYR A 69 -21.60 -9.23 0.13
C TYR A 69 -22.84 -8.33 0.06
N THR A 70 -23.56 -8.26 1.15
CA THR A 70 -24.69 -7.34 1.32
C THR A 70 -24.56 -6.61 2.63
N LEU A 71 -25.06 -5.37 2.67
CA LEU A 71 -25.08 -4.53 3.86
C LEU A 71 -26.51 -4.37 4.35
N SER A 72 -26.72 -4.50 5.66
CA SER A 72 -28.03 -4.23 6.29
C SER A 72 -28.43 -2.75 6.11
N PRO A 73 -29.75 -2.44 6.16
CA PRO A 73 -30.24 -1.07 5.96
C PRO A 73 -29.73 -0.06 7.00
N ASP A 74 -29.35 -0.51 8.20
CA ASP A 74 -28.76 0.33 9.25
C ASP A 74 -27.24 0.57 9.06
N GLY A 75 -26.62 -0.08 8.07
CA GLY A 75 -25.20 0.05 7.78
C GLY A 75 -24.26 -0.68 8.74
N LEU A 76 -24.78 -1.57 9.60
CA LEU A 76 -24.01 -2.19 10.69
C LEU A 76 -23.63 -3.64 10.46
N THR A 77 -24.33 -4.36 9.60
CA THR A 77 -24.08 -5.80 9.37
C THR A 77 -23.76 -6.10 7.91
N TYR A 78 -22.57 -6.62 7.68
CA TYR A 78 -22.20 -7.19 6.39
C TYR A 78 -22.43 -8.70 6.39
N HIS A 79 -23.20 -9.21 5.42
CA HIS A 79 -23.41 -10.63 5.22
C HIS A 79 -22.72 -11.12 3.97
N LEU A 80 -21.94 -12.20 4.10
CA LEU A 80 -21.13 -12.81 3.03
C LEU A 80 -21.40 -14.31 2.95
N PRO A 81 -22.22 -14.77 1.98
CA PRO A 81 -22.35 -16.20 1.68
C PRO A 81 -21.01 -16.76 1.18
N LEU A 82 -20.57 -17.90 1.69
CA LEU A 82 -19.36 -18.56 1.21
C LEU A 82 -19.61 -19.31 -0.10
N ARG A 83 -18.61 -19.35 -0.95
CA ARG A 83 -18.65 -20.11 -2.19
C ARG A 83 -18.55 -21.59 -1.88
N GLY A 84 -19.57 -22.38 -2.27
CA GLY A 84 -19.57 -23.82 -2.12
C GLY A 84 -18.47 -24.51 -2.93
N GLY A 85 -18.04 -25.69 -2.48
CA GLY A 85 -17.06 -26.52 -3.18
C GLY A 85 -15.61 -26.03 -3.12
N GLN A 86 -15.30 -25.01 -2.35
CA GLN A 86 -13.91 -24.57 -2.11
C GLN A 86 -13.24 -25.52 -1.13
N ALA A 87 -12.00 -25.89 -1.42
CA ALA A 87 -11.23 -26.79 -0.56
C ALA A 87 -9.80 -26.30 -0.36
N TRP A 88 -9.23 -26.68 0.78
CA TRP A 88 -7.83 -26.56 1.08
C TRP A 88 -7.01 -27.56 0.25
N SER A 89 -5.72 -27.35 0.14
CA SER A 89 -4.82 -28.22 -0.63
C SER A 89 -4.75 -29.66 -0.12
N ASP A 90 -5.22 -29.94 1.10
CA ASP A 90 -5.38 -31.29 1.68
C ASP A 90 -6.76 -31.93 1.39
N GLY A 91 -7.62 -31.24 0.65
CA GLY A 91 -8.96 -31.71 0.26
C GLY A 91 -10.08 -31.40 1.29
N ARG A 92 -9.78 -30.86 2.47
CA ARG A 92 -10.82 -30.41 3.41
C ARG A 92 -11.55 -29.20 2.85
N GLY A 93 -12.87 -29.12 3.05
CA GLY A 93 -13.66 -27.96 2.64
C GLY A 93 -13.28 -26.70 3.44
N VAL A 94 -13.25 -25.56 2.75
CA VAL A 94 -13.21 -24.25 3.40
C VAL A 94 -14.55 -23.99 4.06
N SER A 95 -14.54 -23.57 5.32
CA SER A 95 -15.74 -23.46 6.16
C SER A 95 -15.89 -22.10 6.82
N THR A 96 -17.09 -21.79 7.28
CA THR A 96 -17.35 -20.65 8.16
C THR A 96 -16.51 -20.69 9.44
N GLY A 97 -16.24 -21.91 9.94
CA GLY A 97 -15.37 -22.12 11.11
C GLY A 97 -13.94 -21.59 10.88
N ASP A 98 -13.40 -21.71 9.68
CA ASP A 98 -12.07 -21.17 9.35
C ASP A 98 -12.07 -19.64 9.40
N VAL A 99 -13.14 -19.00 8.91
CA VAL A 99 -13.30 -17.54 8.97
C VAL A 99 -13.40 -17.06 10.43
N LEU A 100 -14.29 -17.68 11.21
CA LEU A 100 -14.48 -17.32 12.62
C LEU A 100 -13.17 -17.46 13.42
N ALA A 101 -12.48 -18.58 13.23
CA ALA A 101 -11.22 -18.85 13.94
C ALA A 101 -10.11 -17.88 13.52
N THR A 102 -10.03 -17.51 12.23
CA THR A 102 -9.04 -16.54 11.75
C THR A 102 -9.28 -15.16 12.37
N VAL A 103 -10.51 -14.67 12.39
CA VAL A 103 -10.87 -13.40 13.02
C VAL A 103 -10.60 -13.44 14.53
N ALA A 104 -11.02 -14.51 15.21
CA ALA A 104 -10.78 -14.67 16.64
C ALA A 104 -9.29 -14.67 17.00
N TRP A 105 -8.45 -15.24 16.12
CA TRP A 105 -7.00 -15.23 16.34
C TRP A 105 -6.41 -13.83 16.18
N VAL A 106 -6.81 -13.09 15.14
CA VAL A 106 -6.38 -11.69 14.95
C VAL A 106 -6.78 -10.80 16.13
N GLN A 107 -7.94 -11.08 16.75
CA GLN A 107 -8.43 -10.37 17.93
C GLN A 107 -7.79 -10.84 19.25
N SER A 108 -7.01 -11.92 19.22
CA SER A 108 -6.44 -12.48 20.45
C SER A 108 -5.30 -11.61 21.00
N PRO A 109 -5.12 -11.59 22.34
CA PRO A 109 -4.02 -10.85 22.97
C PRO A 109 -2.62 -11.34 22.56
N GLY A 110 -2.52 -12.56 22.01
CA GLY A 110 -1.28 -13.17 21.53
C GLY A 110 -0.96 -12.89 20.07
N PHE A 111 -1.82 -12.14 19.36
CA PHE A 111 -1.56 -11.77 17.98
C PHE A 111 -0.44 -10.73 17.88
N GLY A 112 0.57 -11.03 17.07
CA GLY A 112 1.83 -10.28 17.04
C GLY A 112 1.81 -8.94 16.30
N ASP A 113 0.70 -8.59 15.61
CA ASP A 113 0.54 -7.33 14.88
C ASP A 113 -0.57 -6.46 15.50
N PRO A 114 -0.19 -5.49 16.37
CA PRO A 114 -1.17 -4.61 17.02
C PRO A 114 -1.97 -3.72 16.06
N ALA A 115 -1.40 -3.35 14.92
CA ALA A 115 -2.07 -2.51 13.94
C ALA A 115 -3.23 -3.27 13.29
N THR A 116 -2.99 -4.48 12.80
CA THR A 116 -4.05 -5.36 12.28
C THR A 116 -5.06 -5.69 13.39
N ALA A 117 -4.63 -6.05 14.60
CA ALA A 117 -5.55 -6.33 15.71
C ALA A 117 -6.48 -5.16 16.02
N ALA A 118 -5.97 -3.92 15.95
CA ALA A 118 -6.77 -2.71 16.20
C ALA A 118 -7.90 -2.54 15.18
N THR A 119 -7.70 -2.87 13.91
CA THR A 119 -8.73 -2.76 12.86
C THR A 119 -9.87 -3.77 13.01
N TRP A 120 -9.63 -4.87 13.75
CA TRP A 120 -10.59 -5.95 13.97
C TRP A 120 -11.21 -5.94 15.37
N ARG A 121 -10.78 -5.07 16.28
CA ARG A 121 -11.16 -5.08 17.71
C ARG A 121 -12.67 -5.05 17.94
N ASP A 122 -13.40 -4.22 17.19
CA ASP A 122 -14.83 -3.97 17.37
C ASP A 122 -15.66 -4.63 16.27
N VAL A 123 -15.16 -5.75 15.73
CA VAL A 123 -15.84 -6.53 14.69
C VAL A 123 -16.30 -7.86 15.29
N HIS A 124 -17.61 -8.12 15.30
CA HIS A 124 -18.15 -9.40 15.74
C HIS A 124 -18.50 -10.25 14.50
N VAL A 125 -17.93 -11.45 14.44
CA VAL A 125 -18.20 -12.39 13.35
C VAL A 125 -19.03 -13.55 13.86
N ARG A 126 -20.05 -13.96 13.09
CA ARG A 126 -20.89 -15.12 13.38
C ARG A 126 -21.24 -15.88 12.11
N ALA A 127 -21.42 -17.20 12.23
CA ALA A 127 -21.91 -18.01 11.13
C ALA A 127 -23.44 -17.79 10.94
N VAL A 128 -23.86 -17.64 9.68
CA VAL A 128 -25.28 -17.48 9.31
C VAL A 128 -25.56 -18.26 8.02
N GLY A 129 -26.36 -19.30 8.11
CA GLY A 129 -26.59 -20.20 6.98
C GLY A 129 -25.31 -20.82 6.48
N ASP A 130 -25.01 -20.65 5.20
CA ASP A 130 -23.80 -21.11 4.52
C ASP A 130 -22.69 -20.05 4.47
N GLY A 131 -22.88 -18.89 5.15
CA GLY A 131 -21.96 -17.76 5.15
C GLY A 131 -21.63 -17.24 6.53
N VAL A 132 -21.05 -16.04 6.53
CA VAL A 132 -20.68 -15.30 7.75
C VAL A 132 -21.31 -13.91 7.74
N SER A 133 -21.62 -13.41 8.94
CA SER A 133 -22.02 -12.01 9.13
C SER A 133 -21.04 -11.34 10.06
N PHE A 134 -20.70 -10.09 9.71
CA PHE A 134 -19.84 -9.20 10.50
C PHE A 134 -20.69 -8.06 11.01
N ASP A 135 -20.83 -7.99 12.33
CA ASP A 135 -21.55 -6.92 13.01
C ASP A 135 -20.52 -5.89 13.49
N LEU A 136 -20.70 -4.63 13.11
CA LEU A 136 -19.79 -3.51 13.36
C LEU A 136 -20.36 -2.57 14.44
N ALA A 137 -19.50 -1.93 15.21
CA ALA A 137 -19.89 -0.95 16.23
C ALA A 137 -20.50 0.34 15.63
N GLY A 138 -20.20 0.63 14.37
CA GLY A 138 -20.72 1.78 13.61
C GLY A 138 -20.59 1.56 12.12
N PRO A 139 -21.28 2.36 11.28
CA PRO A 139 -21.16 2.27 9.83
C PRO A 139 -19.71 2.46 9.39
N ARG A 140 -19.21 1.56 8.53
CA ARG A 140 -17.84 1.57 8.01
C ARG A 140 -17.85 1.17 6.53
N ALA A 141 -17.81 2.14 5.66
CA ALA A 141 -17.84 1.93 4.22
C ALA A 141 -16.56 1.25 3.68
N SER A 142 -15.45 1.39 4.41
CA SER A 142 -14.15 0.75 4.08
C SER A 142 -14.08 -0.74 4.47
N PHE A 143 -15.11 -1.30 5.15
CA PHE A 143 -15.06 -2.68 5.62
C PHE A 143 -14.90 -3.72 4.51
N PRO A 144 -15.55 -3.62 3.33
CA PRO A 144 -15.27 -4.53 2.21
C PRO A 144 -13.80 -4.50 1.76
N ALA A 145 -13.17 -3.33 1.74
CA ALA A 145 -11.74 -3.21 1.44
C ALA A 145 -10.87 -3.87 2.53
N GLN A 146 -11.24 -3.76 3.81
CA GLN A 146 -10.58 -4.46 4.91
C GLN A 146 -10.65 -5.98 4.75
N LEU A 147 -11.77 -6.53 4.27
CA LEU A 147 -11.93 -7.96 4.00
C LEU A 147 -11.01 -8.47 2.89
N THR A 148 -10.52 -7.61 2.01
CA THR A 148 -9.53 -7.96 0.98
C THR A 148 -8.12 -8.10 1.54
N GLN A 149 -7.86 -7.67 2.77
CA GLN A 149 -6.54 -7.69 3.40
C GLN A 149 -6.33 -8.88 4.34
N LEU A 150 -7.41 -9.57 4.77
CA LEU A 150 -7.33 -10.69 5.69
C LEU A 150 -7.32 -12.04 4.95
N PRO A 151 -6.17 -12.74 4.83
CA PRO A 151 -6.13 -14.11 4.34
C PRO A 151 -6.84 -15.05 5.33
N ILE A 152 -7.71 -15.94 4.82
CA ILE A 152 -8.39 -16.95 5.65
C ILE A 152 -7.49 -18.17 5.78
N LEU A 153 -7.33 -18.66 7.01
CA LEU A 153 -6.45 -19.78 7.36
C LEU A 153 -7.25 -21.06 7.70
N PRO A 154 -6.69 -22.26 7.47
CA PRO A 154 -7.35 -23.56 7.72
C PRO A 154 -7.32 -23.94 9.21
N ILE A 155 -7.76 -23.04 10.08
CA ILE A 155 -7.63 -23.17 11.55
C ILE A 155 -8.96 -23.42 12.27
N GLY A 156 -10.09 -23.49 11.55
CA GLY A 156 -11.42 -23.71 12.13
C GLY A 156 -11.55 -25.04 12.90
N ALA A 157 -10.79 -26.05 12.52
CA ALA A 157 -10.75 -27.34 13.21
C ALA A 157 -9.59 -27.49 14.21
N MET A 158 -8.77 -26.45 14.38
CA MET A 158 -7.63 -26.48 15.32
C MET A 158 -8.06 -26.17 16.74
N SER A 159 -7.41 -26.79 17.73
CA SER A 159 -7.59 -26.42 19.14
C SER A 159 -7.08 -25.00 19.40
N HIS A 160 -7.61 -24.33 20.42
CA HIS A 160 -7.14 -23.01 20.83
C HIS A 160 -5.61 -23.02 21.12
N ALA A 161 -5.08 -24.05 21.78
CA ALA A 161 -3.65 -24.19 22.04
C ALA A 161 -2.83 -24.31 20.75
N ALA A 162 -3.35 -25.01 19.73
CA ALA A 162 -2.67 -25.12 18.44
C ALA A 162 -2.68 -23.79 17.69
N VAL A 163 -3.77 -23.04 17.71
CA VAL A 163 -3.85 -21.70 17.07
C VAL A 163 -2.91 -20.71 17.76
N THR A 164 -2.87 -20.68 19.10
CA THR A 164 -1.97 -19.79 19.84
C THR A 164 -0.48 -20.15 19.69
N ALA A 165 -0.19 -21.38 19.26
CA ALA A 165 1.17 -21.81 18.95
C ALA A 165 1.61 -21.46 17.51
N LEU A 166 0.70 -21.04 16.62
CA LEU A 166 1.01 -20.72 15.21
C LEU A 166 2.16 -19.71 15.04
N PRO A 167 2.26 -18.63 15.82
CA PRO A 167 3.40 -17.71 15.71
C PRO A 167 4.75 -18.39 15.95
N LYS A 168 4.78 -19.42 16.81
CA LYS A 168 6.00 -20.19 17.14
C LYS A 168 6.32 -21.25 16.07
N THR A 169 5.37 -21.54 15.19
CA THR A 169 5.48 -22.54 14.11
C THR A 169 5.37 -21.87 12.73
N ALA A 170 5.79 -20.62 12.60
CA ALA A 170 5.67 -19.83 11.38
C ALA A 170 6.27 -20.51 10.12
N ALA A 171 7.28 -21.36 10.31
CA ALA A 171 7.91 -22.14 9.24
C ALA A 171 7.13 -23.39 8.83
N VAL A 172 6.02 -23.72 9.51
CA VAL A 172 5.20 -24.90 9.17
C VAL A 172 4.17 -24.50 8.12
N ALA A 173 4.18 -25.19 6.99
CA ALA A 173 3.18 -25.03 5.94
C ALA A 173 1.81 -25.53 6.42
N LEU A 174 0.82 -24.65 6.44
CA LEU A 174 -0.58 -25.01 6.58
C LEU A 174 -1.15 -25.40 5.21
N PRO A 175 -2.24 -26.19 5.15
CA PRO A 175 -3.00 -26.37 3.90
C PRO A 175 -3.41 -25.01 3.32
N THR A 176 -3.35 -24.87 1.99
CA THR A 176 -3.55 -23.59 1.31
C THR A 176 -4.86 -23.58 0.51
N SER A 177 -5.44 -22.41 0.34
CA SER A 177 -6.66 -22.20 -0.49
C SER A 177 -6.33 -21.45 -1.80
N GLY A 178 -5.10 -20.93 -1.92
CA GLY A 178 -4.65 -20.17 -3.09
C GLY A 178 -4.30 -21.04 -4.29
N ALA A 179 -3.66 -20.43 -5.29
CA ALA A 179 -3.29 -21.10 -6.53
C ALA A 179 -2.22 -22.17 -6.33
N PHE A 180 -1.39 -22.04 -5.28
CA PHE A 180 -0.26 -22.93 -5.02
C PHE A 180 -0.25 -23.44 -3.58
N TYR A 181 0.51 -24.52 -3.37
CA TYR A 181 0.85 -25.02 -2.04
C TYR A 181 2.38 -25.22 -1.92
N VAL A 182 2.88 -25.19 -0.70
CA VAL A 182 4.32 -25.31 -0.41
C VAL A 182 4.75 -26.77 -0.43
N VAL A 183 5.76 -27.08 -1.23
CA VAL A 183 6.41 -28.41 -1.29
C VAL A 183 7.67 -28.42 -0.41
N SER A 184 8.45 -27.35 -0.47
CA SER A 184 9.63 -27.19 0.37
C SER A 184 9.86 -25.73 0.73
N SER A 185 10.43 -25.48 1.90
CA SER A 185 10.86 -24.17 2.35
C SER A 185 12.23 -24.31 3.03
N THR A 186 13.16 -23.46 2.61
CA THR A 186 14.54 -23.40 3.11
C THR A 186 14.87 -21.94 3.42
N SER A 187 16.07 -21.68 3.95
CA SER A 187 16.56 -20.32 4.14
C SER A 187 16.87 -19.56 2.84
N SER A 188 16.90 -20.26 1.69
CA SER A 188 17.24 -19.69 0.39
C SER A 188 16.11 -19.73 -0.63
N ALA A 189 15.11 -20.59 -0.46
CA ALA A 189 14.03 -20.72 -1.44
C ALA A 189 12.77 -21.36 -0.87
N VAL A 190 11.61 -21.02 -1.47
CA VAL A 190 10.32 -21.69 -1.27
C VAL A 190 9.86 -22.25 -2.60
N THR A 191 9.63 -23.57 -2.65
CA THR A 191 9.14 -24.27 -3.85
C THR A 191 7.64 -24.50 -3.75
N LEU A 192 6.92 -24.08 -4.78
CA LEU A 192 5.47 -24.10 -4.86
C LEU A 192 4.99 -24.94 -6.03
N PHE A 193 3.96 -25.77 -5.81
CA PHE A 193 3.25 -26.50 -6.86
C PHE A 193 1.78 -26.08 -6.92
N PRO A 194 1.12 -26.25 -8.10
CA PRO A 194 -0.29 -25.97 -8.26
C PRO A 194 -1.15 -26.68 -7.22
N ASN A 195 -2.03 -25.95 -6.54
CA ASN A 195 -2.98 -26.51 -5.62
C ASN A 195 -4.00 -27.35 -6.40
N PRO A 196 -4.11 -28.68 -6.17
CA PRO A 196 -5.01 -29.54 -6.92
C PRO A 196 -6.49 -29.23 -6.70
N HIS A 197 -6.80 -28.47 -5.65
CA HIS A 197 -8.16 -28.06 -5.27
C HIS A 197 -8.42 -26.57 -5.54
N ALA A 198 -7.50 -25.85 -6.19
CA ALA A 198 -7.72 -24.46 -6.60
C ALA A 198 -8.86 -24.37 -7.62
N GLY A 199 -9.68 -23.34 -7.50
CA GLY A 199 -10.82 -23.12 -8.41
C GLY A 199 -10.41 -22.82 -9.86
N ALA A 200 -9.19 -22.27 -10.06
CA ALA A 200 -8.56 -22.12 -11.36
C ALA A 200 -7.18 -22.78 -11.31
N HIS A 201 -6.88 -23.64 -12.28
CA HIS A 201 -5.58 -24.30 -12.33
C HIS A 201 -4.53 -23.36 -12.94
N PRO A 202 -3.42 -23.09 -12.23
CA PRO A 202 -2.29 -22.35 -12.79
C PRO A 202 -1.72 -23.05 -14.04
N ARG A 203 -1.23 -22.27 -14.98
CA ARG A 203 -0.48 -22.78 -16.15
C ARG A 203 0.98 -23.10 -15.82
N LEU A 204 1.50 -22.51 -14.75
CA LEU A 204 2.84 -22.80 -14.22
C LEU A 204 2.77 -24.07 -13.37
N ASN A 205 3.57 -25.10 -13.69
CA ASN A 205 3.62 -26.36 -12.96
C ASN A 205 4.51 -26.27 -11.70
N GLN A 206 5.43 -25.33 -11.66
CA GLN A 206 6.29 -25.07 -10.52
C GLN A 206 6.68 -23.60 -10.49
N VAL A 207 6.54 -23.01 -9.32
CA VAL A 207 7.05 -21.67 -8.99
C VAL A 207 8.09 -21.81 -7.89
N GLU A 208 9.20 -21.12 -8.04
CA GLU A 208 10.24 -21.02 -7.01
C GLU A 208 10.44 -19.56 -6.61
N ILE A 209 10.41 -19.31 -5.31
CA ILE A 209 10.70 -17.99 -4.74
C ILE A 209 12.08 -18.06 -4.13
N ASP A 210 13.08 -17.48 -4.78
CA ASP A 210 14.45 -17.41 -4.30
C ASP A 210 14.62 -16.22 -3.34
N LEU A 211 15.13 -16.47 -2.13
CA LEU A 211 15.24 -15.50 -1.05
C LEU A 211 16.64 -14.89 -0.99
N PHE A 212 16.71 -13.58 -1.08
CA PHE A 212 17.95 -12.81 -1.04
C PHE A 212 18.00 -11.90 0.19
N ALA A 213 19.23 -11.65 0.71
CA ALA A 213 19.46 -10.74 1.81
C ALA A 213 19.44 -9.27 1.36
N SER A 214 19.72 -9.03 0.08
CA SER A 214 19.79 -7.69 -0.47
C SER A 214 19.24 -7.63 -1.89
N PHE A 215 18.80 -6.44 -2.30
CA PHE A 215 18.42 -6.19 -3.67
C PHE A 215 19.60 -6.40 -4.64
N ALA A 216 20.82 -6.08 -4.24
CA ALA A 216 22.01 -6.26 -5.07
C ALA A 216 22.22 -7.74 -5.46
N ASP A 217 21.98 -8.67 -4.52
CA ASP A 217 22.07 -10.11 -4.77
C ASP A 217 20.93 -10.58 -5.70
N ALA A 218 19.69 -10.14 -5.46
CA ALA A 218 18.55 -10.44 -6.33
C ALA A 218 18.76 -9.91 -7.75
N ALA A 219 19.26 -8.69 -7.90
CA ALA A 219 19.60 -8.08 -9.19
C ALA A 219 20.78 -8.81 -9.89
N ALA A 220 21.75 -9.33 -9.12
CA ALA A 220 22.81 -10.16 -9.68
C ALA A 220 22.27 -11.49 -10.20
N ALA A 221 21.37 -12.13 -9.47
CA ALA A 221 20.69 -13.37 -9.89
C ALA A 221 19.84 -13.12 -11.15
N TYR A 222 19.12 -11.99 -11.22
CA TYR A 222 18.36 -11.60 -12.40
C TYR A 222 19.27 -11.39 -13.62
N ARG A 223 20.36 -10.65 -13.49
CA ARG A 223 21.34 -10.47 -14.59
C ARG A 223 21.96 -11.77 -15.05
N ALA A 224 22.15 -12.73 -14.15
CA ALA A 224 22.67 -14.07 -14.48
C ALA A 224 21.62 -15.00 -15.10
N GLY A 225 20.34 -14.59 -15.13
CA GLY A 225 19.22 -15.42 -15.62
C GLY A 225 18.90 -16.59 -14.70
N THR A 226 19.29 -16.55 -13.42
CA THR A 226 18.96 -17.58 -12.44
C THR A 226 17.60 -17.37 -11.80
N VAL A 227 17.06 -16.13 -11.84
CA VAL A 227 15.66 -15.80 -11.56
C VAL A 227 15.05 -15.10 -12.77
N ASP A 228 13.75 -15.30 -12.99
CA ASP A 228 13.01 -14.78 -14.13
C ASP A 228 12.45 -13.38 -13.87
N GLY A 229 12.14 -13.05 -12.61
CA GLY A 229 11.54 -11.78 -12.22
C GLY A 229 12.07 -11.27 -10.89
N VAL A 230 12.09 -9.92 -10.75
CA VAL A 230 12.40 -9.22 -9.50
C VAL A 230 11.53 -7.96 -9.40
N LEU A 231 10.96 -7.70 -8.24
CA LEU A 231 10.22 -6.49 -7.95
C LEU A 231 11.18 -5.37 -7.52
N ALA A 232 11.15 -4.24 -8.24
CA ALA A 232 11.80 -3.01 -7.85
C ALA A 232 10.83 -2.14 -7.04
N THR A 233 11.32 -1.57 -5.95
CA THR A 233 10.54 -0.71 -5.03
C THR A 233 10.98 0.76 -5.08
N ASP A 234 12.02 1.06 -5.85
CA ASP A 234 12.53 2.40 -6.06
C ASP A 234 13.13 2.57 -7.48
N PRO A 235 13.30 3.83 -7.94
CA PRO A 235 13.78 4.11 -9.29
C PRO A 235 15.21 3.63 -9.59
N VAL A 236 16.06 3.49 -8.57
CA VAL A 236 17.45 3.01 -8.75
C VAL A 236 17.45 1.51 -9.00
N GLN A 237 16.65 0.78 -8.22
CA GLN A 237 16.43 -0.65 -8.40
C GLN A 237 15.85 -0.97 -9.78
N ARG A 238 14.78 -0.25 -10.19
CA ARG A 238 14.18 -0.40 -11.52
C ARG A 238 15.20 -0.20 -12.64
N ALA A 239 16.00 0.85 -12.56
CA ALA A 239 17.03 1.14 -13.56
C ALA A 239 18.08 0.02 -13.67
N GLN A 240 18.46 -0.60 -12.54
CA GLN A 240 19.41 -1.72 -12.54
C GLN A 240 18.85 -2.97 -13.22
N LEU A 241 17.57 -3.29 -13.01
CA LEU A 241 16.92 -4.44 -13.65
C LEU A 241 16.68 -4.19 -15.14
N VAL A 242 16.18 -3.02 -15.50
CA VAL A 242 15.94 -2.62 -16.90
C VAL A 242 17.23 -2.64 -17.73
N ALA A 243 18.35 -2.25 -17.14
CA ALA A 243 19.66 -2.35 -17.81
C ALA A 243 20.08 -3.79 -18.14
N ALA A 244 19.53 -4.79 -17.43
CA ALA A 244 19.75 -6.20 -17.72
C ALA A 244 18.77 -6.77 -18.76
N GLY A 245 17.79 -5.97 -19.19
CA GLY A 245 16.73 -6.36 -20.14
C GLY A 245 15.50 -6.93 -19.42
N GLY A 246 14.40 -7.04 -20.16
CA GLY A 246 13.12 -7.56 -19.67
C GLY A 246 11.96 -6.59 -19.87
N ALA A 247 10.75 -7.10 -19.65
CA ALA A 247 9.52 -6.31 -19.68
C ALA A 247 9.27 -5.69 -18.29
N VAL A 248 8.84 -4.45 -18.28
CA VAL A 248 8.50 -3.70 -17.05
C VAL A 248 6.99 -3.65 -16.88
N HIS A 249 6.52 -3.98 -15.70
CA HIS A 249 5.12 -3.96 -15.32
C HIS A 249 4.96 -3.10 -14.07
N ASP A 250 4.42 -1.90 -14.24
CA ASP A 250 4.25 -0.93 -13.16
C ASP A 250 2.91 -1.14 -12.44
N ILE A 251 2.90 -0.99 -11.11
CA ILE A 251 1.76 -1.13 -10.22
C ILE A 251 1.66 0.14 -9.39
N ALA A 252 0.66 0.96 -9.61
CA ALA A 252 0.37 2.11 -8.75
C ALA A 252 -0.07 1.62 -7.35
N THR A 253 0.56 2.14 -6.32
CA THR A 253 0.26 1.73 -4.94
C THR A 253 -0.96 2.44 -4.37
N PHE A 254 -1.38 2.08 -3.15
CA PHE A 254 -2.37 2.82 -2.36
C PHE A 254 -1.72 3.89 -1.47
N ARG A 255 -0.48 4.22 -1.75
CA ARG A 255 0.27 5.26 -1.04
C ARG A 255 0.12 6.59 -1.76
N PHE A 256 0.32 7.65 -1.01
CA PHE A 256 0.50 8.99 -1.56
C PHE A 256 1.65 9.69 -0.84
N VAL A 257 2.36 10.51 -1.59
CA VAL A 257 3.40 11.40 -1.07
C VAL A 257 2.92 12.83 -1.16
N ASP A 258 3.07 13.57 -0.09
CA ASP A 258 2.72 14.98 -0.02
C ASP A 258 3.87 15.83 0.53
N LEU A 259 3.76 17.13 0.27
CA LEU A 259 4.54 18.18 0.90
C LEU A 259 3.64 18.84 1.96
N LEU A 260 3.75 18.37 3.20
CA LEU A 260 3.00 18.89 4.33
C LEU A 260 3.46 20.29 4.70
N PHE A 261 2.51 21.15 5.05
CA PHE A 261 2.75 22.44 5.66
C PHE A 261 2.62 22.34 7.18
N ASN A 262 3.62 22.85 7.91
CA ASN A 262 3.43 23.22 9.31
C ASN A 262 2.90 24.66 9.33
N GLU A 263 1.60 24.83 9.52
CA GLU A 263 0.90 26.11 9.39
C GLU A 263 1.25 27.11 10.50
N ARG A 264 2.53 27.24 10.77
CA ARG A 264 3.13 28.15 11.76
C ARG A 264 4.20 29.01 11.10
N GLY A 265 4.62 30.07 11.78
CA GLY A 265 5.65 30.96 11.27
C GLY A 265 5.27 31.57 9.93
N VAL A 266 6.15 31.52 8.95
CA VAL A 266 5.92 32.08 7.59
C VAL A 266 4.81 31.32 6.83
N LEU A 267 4.54 30.06 7.19
CA LEU A 267 3.51 29.23 6.54
C LEU A 267 2.12 29.42 7.15
N ALA A 268 1.98 30.22 8.21
CA ALA A 268 0.66 30.71 8.67
C ALA A 268 -0.01 31.61 7.61
N ASP A 269 0.81 32.27 6.76
CA ASP A 269 0.31 33.05 5.63
C ASP A 269 -0.09 32.11 4.47
N SER A 270 -1.38 32.10 4.13
CA SER A 270 -1.93 31.29 3.05
C SER A 270 -1.33 31.66 1.69
N ALA A 271 -0.93 32.94 1.47
CA ALA A 271 -0.30 33.35 0.22
C ALA A 271 1.06 32.68 0.01
N VAL A 272 1.80 32.45 1.09
CA VAL A 272 3.08 31.69 1.00
C VAL A 272 2.82 30.22 0.65
N ARG A 273 1.80 29.58 1.28
CA ARG A 273 1.41 28.19 0.95
C ARG A 273 0.94 28.07 -0.51
N GLN A 274 0.10 29.01 -0.96
CA GLN A 274 -0.38 29.06 -2.36
C GLN A 274 0.79 29.24 -3.36
N ALA A 275 1.76 30.09 -3.05
CA ALA A 275 2.93 30.31 -3.88
C ALA A 275 3.80 29.04 -3.95
N ILE A 276 4.00 28.34 -2.81
CA ILE A 276 4.72 27.05 -2.79
C ILE A 276 3.97 26.03 -3.67
N ALA A 277 2.66 25.91 -3.49
CA ALA A 277 1.85 24.98 -4.27
C ALA A 277 1.90 25.24 -5.77
N ALA A 278 1.87 26.52 -6.18
CA ALA A 278 1.98 26.94 -7.58
C ALA A 278 3.38 26.70 -8.15
N ALA A 279 4.45 26.84 -7.35
CA ALA A 279 5.81 26.64 -7.80
C ALA A 279 6.15 25.17 -8.12
N ILE A 280 5.40 24.21 -7.57
CA ILE A 280 5.71 22.78 -7.70
C ILE A 280 5.20 22.21 -9.01
N ASP A 281 6.13 21.88 -9.91
CA ASP A 281 5.87 21.06 -11.11
C ASP A 281 6.01 19.58 -10.78
N ARG A 282 4.86 18.95 -10.50
CA ARG A 282 4.79 17.51 -10.14
C ARG A 282 5.23 16.60 -11.28
N ALA A 283 4.92 16.97 -12.52
CA ALA A 283 5.32 16.20 -13.70
C ALA A 283 6.84 16.19 -13.87
N ALA A 284 7.49 17.33 -13.65
CA ALA A 284 8.94 17.41 -13.67
C ALA A 284 9.58 16.61 -12.52
N LEU A 285 8.96 16.57 -11.33
CA LEU A 285 9.43 15.74 -10.22
C LEU A 285 9.31 14.25 -10.54
N VAL A 286 8.22 13.81 -11.17
CA VAL A 286 8.05 12.41 -11.60
C VAL A 286 9.10 12.02 -12.62
N VAL A 287 9.34 12.84 -13.65
CA VAL A 287 10.30 12.52 -14.71
C VAL A 287 11.75 12.60 -14.21
N GLY A 288 12.09 13.60 -13.41
CA GLY A 288 13.43 13.86 -12.91
C GLY A 288 13.81 12.92 -11.75
N PRO A 289 13.61 13.35 -10.49
CA PRO A 289 14.07 12.59 -9.31
C PRO A 289 13.44 11.20 -9.19
N LEU A 290 12.15 11.02 -9.59
CA LEU A 290 11.45 9.74 -9.50
C LEU A 290 11.61 8.85 -10.74
N ARG A 291 12.29 9.35 -11.81
CA ARG A 291 12.61 8.59 -13.04
C ARG A 291 11.42 7.87 -13.67
N GLY A 292 10.23 8.46 -13.56
CA GLY A 292 8.99 7.90 -14.09
C GLY A 292 8.41 6.72 -13.30
N MET A 293 8.84 6.49 -12.05
CA MET A 293 8.32 5.43 -11.18
C MET A 293 7.31 5.98 -10.17
N ALA A 294 6.44 6.83 -10.62
CA ALA A 294 5.35 7.41 -9.84
C ALA A 294 4.29 7.99 -10.77
N ALA A 295 3.08 8.14 -10.27
CA ALA A 295 2.01 8.87 -10.93
C ALA A 295 1.78 10.22 -10.24
N ALA A 296 1.92 11.34 -10.97
CA ALA A 296 1.65 12.66 -10.41
C ALA A 296 0.22 12.75 -9.88
N GLN A 297 0.04 13.37 -8.70
CA GLN A 297 -1.23 13.43 -7.97
C GLN A 297 -1.60 14.86 -7.59
N SER A 298 -2.90 15.20 -7.61
CA SER A 298 -3.41 16.53 -7.29
C SER A 298 -4.34 16.56 -6.08
N GLY A 299 -4.65 15.43 -5.45
CA GLY A 299 -5.55 15.33 -4.31
C GLY A 299 -5.12 14.25 -3.32
N ALA A 300 -5.80 14.18 -2.16
CA ALA A 300 -5.45 13.28 -1.06
C ALA A 300 -5.71 11.79 -1.35
N ILE A 301 -6.60 11.48 -2.30
CA ILE A 301 -6.98 10.09 -2.59
C ILE A 301 -5.98 9.52 -3.58
N PRO A 302 -5.29 8.40 -3.24
CA PRO A 302 -4.30 7.79 -4.11
C PRO A 302 -4.86 7.45 -5.50
N VAL A 303 -4.05 7.65 -6.55
CA VAL A 303 -4.42 7.32 -7.93
C VAL A 303 -4.83 5.85 -8.07
N GLY A 304 -4.26 4.96 -7.26
CA GLY A 304 -4.63 3.55 -7.20
C GLY A 304 -6.09 3.29 -6.76
N VAL A 305 -6.81 4.28 -6.22
CA VAL A 305 -8.24 4.17 -5.83
C VAL A 305 -9.14 4.95 -6.80
N ALA A 306 -8.83 4.90 -8.09
CA ALA A 306 -9.39 5.73 -9.15
C ALA A 306 -10.92 5.56 -9.40
N TRP A 307 -11.56 4.53 -8.84
CA TRP A 307 -13.01 4.31 -9.00
C TRP A 307 -13.87 5.36 -8.27
N VAL A 308 -13.28 6.10 -7.33
CA VAL A 308 -14.00 7.08 -6.49
C VAL A 308 -13.88 8.50 -7.01
N ALA A 309 -12.75 8.85 -7.62
CA ALA A 309 -12.55 10.21 -8.14
C ALA A 309 -11.96 10.15 -9.54
N PRO A 310 -12.56 10.80 -10.53
CA PRO A 310 -11.87 11.04 -11.79
C PRO A 310 -10.55 11.75 -11.49
N ARG A 311 -9.49 11.31 -12.14
CA ARG A 311 -8.17 11.92 -11.99
C ARG A 311 -8.28 13.41 -12.30
N ALA A 312 -8.20 14.26 -11.28
CA ALA A 312 -8.16 15.71 -11.52
C ALA A 312 -6.89 16.04 -12.30
N PRO A 313 -6.96 16.96 -13.26
CA PRO A 313 -5.77 17.42 -13.96
C PRO A 313 -4.73 17.91 -12.94
N VAL A 314 -3.49 17.46 -13.09
CA VAL A 314 -2.36 17.96 -12.29
C VAL A 314 -1.90 19.26 -12.95
N PRO A 315 -2.05 20.44 -12.31
CA PRO A 315 -1.59 21.68 -12.89
C PRO A 315 -0.08 21.64 -13.08
N PRO A 316 0.45 22.18 -14.19
CA PRO A 316 1.88 22.40 -14.32
C PRO A 316 2.36 23.41 -13.27
N GLY A 317 3.63 23.32 -12.89
CA GLY A 317 4.24 24.33 -12.02
C GLY A 317 4.27 25.71 -12.73
N ASP A 318 3.92 26.75 -11.98
CA ASP A 318 3.88 28.13 -12.46
C ASP A 318 4.68 29.05 -11.52
N ALA A 319 5.98 29.12 -11.75
CA ALA A 319 6.89 29.98 -10.98
C ALA A 319 6.55 31.49 -11.13
N ALA A 320 5.94 31.90 -12.25
CA ALA A 320 5.55 33.29 -12.46
C ALA A 320 4.33 33.63 -11.59
N SER A 321 3.31 32.78 -11.57
CA SER A 321 2.16 32.91 -10.67
C SER A 321 2.59 32.90 -9.20
N ALA A 322 3.47 31.97 -8.81
CA ALA A 322 4.04 31.90 -7.46
C ALA A 322 4.72 33.21 -7.06
N SER A 323 5.55 33.77 -7.98
CA SER A 323 6.24 35.04 -7.77
C SER A 323 5.25 36.20 -7.60
N THR A 324 4.23 36.27 -8.43
CA THR A 324 3.18 37.30 -8.37
C THR A 324 2.40 37.24 -7.04
N THR A 325 2.07 36.02 -6.59
CA THR A 325 1.39 35.80 -5.31
C THR A 325 2.24 36.29 -4.14
N LEU A 326 3.54 35.98 -4.13
CA LEU A 326 4.45 36.44 -3.10
C LEU A 326 4.63 37.96 -3.10
N GLU A 327 4.71 38.59 -4.29
CA GLU A 327 4.82 40.05 -4.41
C GLU A 327 3.57 40.75 -3.90
N ALA A 328 2.39 40.24 -4.24
CA ALA A 328 1.10 40.75 -3.71
C ALA A 328 1.01 40.64 -2.18
N ALA A 329 1.64 39.62 -1.58
CA ALA A 329 1.75 39.44 -0.14
C ALA A 329 2.91 40.23 0.51
N GLY A 330 3.61 41.08 -0.26
CA GLY A 330 4.67 41.95 0.26
C GLY A 330 6.07 41.31 0.33
N TRP A 331 6.25 40.11 -0.22
CA TRP A 331 7.56 39.45 -0.30
C TRP A 331 8.34 39.94 -1.51
N THR A 332 9.40 40.73 -1.30
CA THR A 332 10.23 41.31 -2.37
C THR A 332 11.55 40.57 -2.50
N PRO A 333 12.16 40.50 -3.71
CA PRO A 333 13.47 39.88 -3.90
C PRO A 333 14.54 40.54 -3.04
N GLY A 334 15.31 39.75 -2.28
CA GLY A 334 16.50 40.18 -1.57
C GLY A 334 17.74 40.19 -2.48
N PRO A 335 18.89 40.66 -1.95
CA PRO A 335 20.11 40.83 -2.77
C PRO A 335 20.71 39.51 -3.27
N ASP A 336 20.38 38.39 -2.67
CA ASP A 336 20.79 37.04 -3.05
C ASP A 336 19.72 36.25 -3.81
N GLY A 337 18.62 36.94 -4.21
CA GLY A 337 17.49 36.35 -4.91
C GLY A 337 16.46 35.69 -4.01
N ILE A 338 16.73 35.53 -2.70
CA ILE A 338 15.74 35.01 -1.76
C ILE A 338 14.86 36.14 -1.26
N ARG A 339 13.56 35.94 -1.25
CA ARG A 339 12.57 36.94 -0.90
C ARG A 339 12.61 37.32 0.57
N VAL A 340 12.27 38.58 0.86
CA VAL A 340 12.18 39.14 2.20
C VAL A 340 10.85 39.90 2.36
N HIS A 341 10.30 39.86 3.58
CA HIS A 341 9.18 40.70 4.01
C HIS A 341 9.61 41.44 5.29
N GLY A 342 9.90 42.72 5.16
CA GLY A 342 10.59 43.47 6.22
C GLY A 342 11.97 42.90 6.54
N SER A 343 12.20 42.45 7.77
CA SER A 343 13.42 41.77 8.20
C SER A 343 13.36 40.25 8.10
N VAL A 344 12.20 39.69 7.74
CA VAL A 344 12.01 38.23 7.66
C VAL A 344 12.44 37.75 6.29
N ARG A 345 13.32 36.74 6.24
CA ARG A 345 13.75 36.04 5.03
C ARG A 345 12.85 34.85 4.77
N LEU A 346 12.46 34.64 3.51
CA LEU A 346 11.65 33.50 3.13
C LEU A 346 12.50 32.23 3.02
N GLN A 347 12.81 31.67 4.15
CA GLN A 347 13.57 30.45 4.32
C GLN A 347 12.76 29.45 5.12
N VAL A 348 12.71 28.20 4.65
CA VAL A 348 11.94 27.09 5.24
C VAL A 348 12.82 25.86 5.41
N ARG A 349 12.57 25.09 6.45
CA ARG A 349 13.21 23.79 6.72
C ARG A 349 12.34 22.70 6.14
N LEU A 350 12.87 21.94 5.17
CA LEU A 350 12.20 20.84 4.50
C LEU A 350 12.70 19.51 5.06
N ALA A 351 11.93 18.92 5.95
CA ALA A 351 12.25 17.63 6.55
C ALA A 351 11.86 16.48 5.60
N VAL A 352 12.69 15.45 5.53
CA VAL A 352 12.47 14.28 4.67
C VAL A 352 13.09 13.02 5.27
N SER A 353 12.47 11.85 5.02
CA SER A 353 13.06 10.55 5.34
C SER A 353 14.26 10.24 4.46
N ASP A 354 15.22 9.47 4.97
CA ASP A 354 16.40 8.95 4.25
C ASP A 354 16.08 7.78 3.30
N VAL A 355 14.82 7.39 3.19
CA VAL A 355 14.36 6.31 2.29
C VAL A 355 14.31 6.81 0.85
N ILE A 356 15.03 6.14 -0.06
CA ILE A 356 15.00 6.42 -1.50
C ILE A 356 13.59 6.15 -2.05
N PRO A 357 13.02 7.03 -2.91
CA PRO A 357 13.67 8.20 -3.56
C PRO A 357 13.39 9.56 -2.87
N LEU A 358 12.88 9.58 -1.65
CA LEU A 358 12.38 10.81 -1.00
C LEU A 358 13.42 11.93 -0.85
N PRO A 359 14.72 11.66 -0.55
CA PRO A 359 15.73 12.72 -0.54
C PRO A 359 15.91 13.40 -1.92
N ASP A 360 15.89 12.63 -3.01
CA ASP A 360 16.00 13.18 -4.36
C ASP A 360 14.76 14.02 -4.72
N LEU A 361 13.57 13.58 -4.30
CA LEU A 361 12.32 14.32 -4.44
C LEU A 361 12.39 15.65 -3.68
N ALA A 362 12.84 15.65 -2.42
CA ALA A 362 12.99 16.86 -1.61
C ALA A 362 14.02 17.84 -2.22
N ALA A 363 15.13 17.33 -2.78
CA ALA A 363 16.10 18.15 -3.50
C ALA A 363 15.48 18.79 -4.75
N GLY A 364 14.67 18.05 -5.51
CA GLY A 364 13.92 18.57 -6.65
C GLY A 364 12.94 19.67 -6.25
N ILE A 365 12.18 19.48 -5.16
CA ILE A 365 11.30 20.50 -4.58
C ILE A 365 12.07 21.75 -4.19
N SER A 366 13.18 21.61 -3.46
CA SER A 366 14.04 22.72 -3.05
C SER A 366 14.54 23.52 -4.25
N ALA A 367 14.94 22.83 -5.33
CA ALA A 367 15.39 23.47 -6.57
C ALA A 367 14.27 24.28 -7.25
N GLN A 368 13.05 23.76 -7.31
CA GLN A 368 11.89 24.47 -7.85
C GLN A 368 11.53 25.71 -7.01
N LEU A 369 11.48 25.59 -5.68
CA LEU A 369 11.19 26.69 -4.76
C LEU A 369 12.21 27.82 -4.87
N LYS A 370 13.48 27.48 -5.07
CA LYS A 370 14.54 28.46 -5.26
C LYS A 370 14.31 29.38 -6.47
N THR A 371 13.68 28.86 -7.54
CA THR A 371 13.38 29.68 -8.73
C THR A 371 12.37 30.81 -8.46
N THR A 372 11.59 30.68 -7.40
CA THR A 372 10.60 31.67 -6.95
C THR A 372 11.10 32.55 -5.81
N GLY A 373 12.36 32.35 -5.41
CA GLY A 373 12.98 33.11 -4.31
C GLY A 373 12.67 32.57 -2.91
N ILE A 374 12.27 31.30 -2.80
CA ILE A 374 12.08 30.59 -1.52
C ILE A 374 13.31 29.70 -1.27
N ALA A 375 14.00 29.92 -0.14
CA ALA A 375 15.10 29.04 0.26
C ALA A 375 14.54 27.86 1.07
N ALA A 376 14.66 26.63 0.56
CA ALA A 376 14.29 25.42 1.28
C ALA A 376 15.55 24.63 1.66
N GLU A 377 15.81 24.55 2.97
CA GLU A 377 16.90 23.76 3.55
C GLU A 377 16.42 22.32 3.74
N VAL A 378 16.97 21.38 2.98
CA VAL A 378 16.61 19.96 3.07
C VAL A 378 17.30 19.32 4.27
N ILE A 379 16.52 18.71 5.17
CA ILE A 379 17.00 18.03 6.37
C ILE A 379 16.60 16.55 6.26
N THR A 380 17.54 15.69 5.90
CA THR A 380 17.34 14.25 5.78
C THR A 380 17.56 13.56 7.12
N MET A 381 16.66 12.63 7.49
CA MET A 381 16.72 11.91 8.75
C MET A 381 16.08 10.51 8.64
N PRO A 382 16.36 9.56 9.57
CA PRO A 382 15.65 8.28 9.62
C PRO A 382 14.12 8.46 9.74
N THR A 383 13.35 7.55 9.12
CA THR A 383 11.87 7.61 9.13
C THR A 383 11.28 7.72 10.54
N SER A 384 11.87 7.03 11.53
CA SER A 384 11.42 7.11 12.92
C SER A 384 11.59 8.51 13.51
N SER A 385 12.68 9.21 13.17
CA SER A 385 12.95 10.58 13.60
C SER A 385 12.01 11.57 12.92
N LEU A 386 11.76 11.40 11.62
CA LEU A 386 10.78 12.21 10.89
C LEU A 386 9.38 12.08 11.53
N ARG A 387 8.95 10.87 11.84
CA ARG A 387 7.66 10.63 12.52
C ARG A 387 7.57 11.34 13.87
N GLN A 388 8.63 11.27 14.69
CA GLN A 388 8.66 11.98 15.97
C GLN A 388 8.58 13.50 15.78
N LEU A 389 9.28 14.04 14.79
CA LEU A 389 9.27 15.44 14.45
C LEU A 389 7.88 15.91 14.00
N LEU A 390 7.20 15.15 13.15
CA LEU A 390 5.83 15.44 12.70
C LEU A 390 4.85 15.44 13.87
N VAL A 391 4.92 14.43 14.75
CA VAL A 391 4.06 14.34 15.94
C VAL A 391 4.32 15.51 16.91
N ALA A 392 5.56 15.94 17.05
CA ALA A 392 5.91 17.09 17.89
C ALA A 392 5.41 18.44 17.31
N GLY A 393 5.15 18.48 16.00
CA GLY A 393 4.71 19.70 15.30
C GLY A 393 5.71 20.87 15.38
N ALA A 394 7.00 20.56 15.53
CA ALA A 394 8.05 21.55 15.70
C ALA A 394 9.36 21.06 15.05
N GLY A 395 10.25 21.99 14.70
CA GLY A 395 11.55 21.64 14.11
C GLY A 395 11.56 21.57 12.58
N TYR A 396 10.44 21.76 11.92
CA TYR A 396 10.27 21.82 10.46
C TYR A 396 9.26 22.89 10.07
N ASP A 397 9.30 23.31 8.82
CA ASP A 397 8.31 24.18 8.20
C ASP A 397 7.56 23.42 7.10
N LEU A 398 8.29 22.61 6.30
CA LEU A 398 7.78 21.69 5.31
C LEU A 398 8.25 20.27 5.62
N ALA A 399 7.45 19.26 5.25
CA ALA A 399 7.90 17.87 5.29
C ALA A 399 7.43 17.09 4.07
N VAL A 400 8.32 16.29 3.46
CA VAL A 400 7.91 15.26 2.51
C VAL A 400 7.50 14.04 3.31
N ALA A 401 6.21 13.71 3.26
CA ALA A 401 5.64 12.59 3.97
C ALA A 401 5.06 11.56 2.99
N ASP A 402 5.18 10.30 3.34
CA ASP A 402 4.76 9.15 2.56
C ASP A 402 3.80 8.29 3.39
N TRP A 403 2.58 8.15 2.91
CA TRP A 403 1.45 7.57 3.61
C TRP A 403 0.88 6.37 2.87
N ASP A 404 0.61 5.28 3.59
CA ASP A 404 -0.15 4.15 3.06
C ASP A 404 -1.61 4.28 3.51
N ASN A 405 -2.50 4.57 2.56
CA ASN A 405 -3.93 4.71 2.82
C ASN A 405 -4.68 3.36 2.76
N GLY A 406 -4.06 2.35 2.15
CA GLY A 406 -4.78 1.14 1.78
C GLY A 406 -5.76 1.35 0.61
N PRO A 407 -6.53 0.31 0.26
CA PRO A 407 -7.33 0.30 -0.97
C PRO A 407 -8.68 1.02 -0.89
N ASP A 408 -9.00 1.69 0.21
CA ASP A 408 -10.23 2.47 0.38
C ASP A 408 -9.97 3.96 0.23
N PRO A 409 -10.90 4.76 -0.36
CA PRO A 409 -10.73 6.20 -0.50
C PRO A 409 -10.85 6.99 0.81
N ASP A 410 -11.21 6.37 1.92
CA ASP A 410 -11.34 7.03 3.21
C ASP A 410 -9.97 7.49 3.73
N VAL A 411 -9.74 8.79 3.71
CA VAL A 411 -8.52 9.47 4.18
C VAL A 411 -8.71 10.15 5.53
N SER A 412 -9.75 9.78 6.28
CA SER A 412 -10.11 10.39 7.56
C SER A 412 -8.99 10.29 8.60
N SER A 413 -8.19 9.22 8.57
CA SER A 413 -7.06 9.03 9.48
C SER A 413 -5.95 10.07 9.33
N PHE A 414 -5.89 10.76 8.18
CA PHE A 414 -4.86 11.77 7.87
C PHE A 414 -5.38 13.19 8.01
N TRP A 415 -6.68 13.43 7.74
CA TRP A 415 -7.19 14.79 7.54
C TRP A 415 -8.33 15.19 8.48
N ARG A 416 -8.98 14.26 9.19
CA ARG A 416 -10.01 14.61 10.17
C ARG A 416 -9.39 15.43 11.29
N SER A 417 -10.09 16.45 11.78
CA SER A 417 -9.62 17.33 12.86
C SER A 417 -9.33 16.57 14.16
N THR A 418 -10.05 15.47 14.43
CA THR A 418 -9.86 14.62 15.61
C THR A 418 -8.81 13.50 15.40
N ALA A 419 -8.33 13.31 14.18
CA ALA A 419 -7.35 12.27 13.87
C ALA A 419 -5.90 12.69 14.17
N VAL A 420 -5.70 13.48 15.21
CA VAL A 420 -4.36 13.85 15.69
C VAL A 420 -3.68 12.70 16.42
N PRO A 421 -2.35 12.58 16.40
CA PRO A 421 -1.63 11.53 17.12
C PRO A 421 -1.97 11.52 18.62
N PRO A 422 -2.16 10.33 19.26
CA PRO A 422 -2.00 8.98 18.71
C PRO A 422 -3.25 8.41 18.03
N ALA A 423 -4.35 9.15 17.92
CA ALA A 423 -5.62 8.67 17.36
C ALA A 423 -5.61 8.57 15.82
N GLY A 424 -4.72 9.27 15.16
CA GLY A 424 -4.53 9.27 13.71
C GLY A 424 -3.23 9.93 13.32
N PHE A 425 -3.17 10.46 12.09
CA PHE A 425 -1.95 10.99 11.47
C PHE A 425 -2.11 12.45 11.00
N ASN A 426 -3.16 13.16 11.43
CA ASN A 426 -3.29 14.58 11.12
C ASN A 426 -2.25 15.39 11.90
N VAL A 427 -1.21 15.81 11.21
CA VAL A 427 -0.06 16.56 11.76
C VAL A 427 0.08 17.95 11.15
N SER A 428 -0.88 18.39 10.34
CA SER A 428 -0.86 19.71 9.68
C SER A 428 -0.84 20.89 10.68
N GLY A 429 -1.48 20.70 11.84
CA GLY A 429 -1.62 21.76 12.86
C GLY A 429 -2.50 22.92 12.41
N GLY A 430 -3.21 22.79 11.31
CA GLY A 430 -4.14 23.76 10.76
C GLY A 430 -5.42 23.91 11.59
N PRO A 431 -6.27 24.89 11.26
CA PRO A 431 -7.55 25.09 11.92
C PRO A 431 -8.50 23.93 11.67
N VAL A 432 -9.45 23.73 12.59
CA VAL A 432 -10.53 22.77 12.40
C VAL A 432 -11.47 23.27 11.30
N ASP A 433 -11.63 22.46 10.23
CA ASP A 433 -12.65 22.71 9.21
C ASP A 433 -13.82 21.74 9.37
N PRO A 434 -15.00 22.21 9.80
CA PRO A 434 -16.17 21.39 9.98
C PRO A 434 -16.77 20.88 8.66
N PHE A 435 -16.52 21.54 7.52
CA PHE A 435 -16.99 21.07 6.21
C PHE A 435 -16.15 19.90 5.72
N LEU A 436 -14.83 19.96 5.92
CA LEU A 436 -13.93 18.83 5.67
C LEU A 436 -14.30 17.63 6.55
N ASP A 437 -14.47 17.84 7.87
CA ASP A 437 -14.87 16.77 8.78
C ASP A 437 -16.20 16.13 8.35
N GLN A 438 -17.19 16.90 7.94
CA GLN A 438 -18.47 16.38 7.44
C GLN A 438 -18.31 15.58 6.13
N ALA A 439 -17.48 16.05 5.21
CA ALA A 439 -17.21 15.32 3.95
C ALA A 439 -16.50 13.99 4.22
N LEU A 440 -15.52 13.98 5.15
CA LEU A 440 -14.83 12.76 5.60
C LEU A 440 -15.79 11.80 6.31
N ASP A 441 -16.73 12.27 7.14
CA ASP A 441 -17.75 11.44 7.76
C ASP A 441 -18.63 10.73 6.73
N ARG A 442 -19.05 11.45 5.70
CA ARG A 442 -19.84 10.86 4.60
C ARG A 442 -19.03 9.81 3.84
N LEU A 443 -17.75 10.09 3.55
CA LEU A 443 -16.87 9.15 2.86
C LEU A 443 -16.65 7.86 3.66
N ALA A 444 -16.49 7.98 4.97
CA ALA A 444 -16.25 6.87 5.88
C ALA A 444 -17.49 6.00 6.14
N THR A 445 -18.71 6.57 6.05
CA THR A 445 -19.93 5.90 6.50
C THR A 445 -20.87 5.48 5.37
N LEU A 446 -20.86 6.16 4.22
CA LEU A 446 -21.74 5.89 3.09
C LEU A 446 -21.21 4.74 2.24
N SER A 447 -22.04 3.73 1.96
CA SER A 447 -21.65 2.54 1.20
C SER A 447 -22.01 2.58 -0.29
N ASP A 448 -22.93 3.48 -0.69
CA ASP A 448 -23.30 3.63 -2.09
C ASP A 448 -22.21 4.31 -2.89
N THR A 449 -21.82 3.73 -4.02
CA THR A 449 -20.70 4.20 -4.85
C THR A 449 -20.87 5.65 -5.31
N ALA A 450 -22.08 6.06 -5.75
CA ALA A 450 -22.29 7.41 -6.26
C ALA A 450 -22.16 8.45 -5.15
N THR A 451 -22.69 8.14 -3.96
CA THR A 451 -22.56 9.03 -2.79
C THR A 451 -21.13 9.08 -2.25
N ARG A 452 -20.37 7.98 -2.33
CA ARG A 452 -18.95 7.97 -1.98
C ARG A 452 -18.10 8.80 -2.97
N VAL A 453 -18.39 8.71 -4.27
CA VAL A 453 -17.74 9.55 -5.29
C VAL A 453 -17.98 11.03 -5.00
N ALA A 454 -19.23 11.41 -4.67
CA ALA A 454 -19.55 12.80 -4.33
C ALA A 454 -18.83 13.26 -3.04
N ALA A 455 -18.78 12.41 -2.03
CA ALA A 455 -18.07 12.70 -0.77
C ALA A 455 -16.54 12.84 -0.99
N ALA A 456 -15.94 11.94 -1.77
CA ALA A 456 -14.52 12.00 -2.12
C ALA A 456 -14.17 13.27 -2.90
N THR A 457 -15.07 13.70 -3.81
CA THR A 457 -14.91 14.97 -4.52
C THR A 457 -14.96 16.16 -3.57
N ALA A 458 -15.90 16.16 -2.61
CA ALA A 458 -16.01 17.21 -1.61
C ALA A 458 -14.76 17.27 -0.70
N VAL A 459 -14.24 16.11 -0.25
CA VAL A 459 -12.98 16.04 0.52
C VAL A 459 -11.82 16.63 -0.28
N SER A 460 -11.70 16.25 -1.56
CA SER A 460 -10.61 16.75 -2.41
C SER A 460 -10.71 18.25 -2.64
N SER A 461 -11.92 18.77 -2.83
CA SER A 461 -12.16 20.22 -3.00
C SER A 461 -11.80 21.00 -1.73
N GLN A 462 -12.27 20.53 -0.57
CA GLN A 462 -12.01 21.20 0.70
C GLN A 462 -10.52 21.20 1.05
N LEU A 463 -9.82 20.08 0.84
CA LEU A 463 -8.37 20.02 1.05
C LEU A 463 -7.58 20.90 0.07
N ALA A 464 -8.11 21.14 -1.14
CA ALA A 464 -7.50 22.10 -2.08
C ALA A 464 -7.69 23.56 -1.63
N ASP A 465 -8.85 23.88 -1.02
CA ASP A 465 -9.15 25.22 -0.49
C ASP A 465 -8.36 25.53 0.80
N ASP A 466 -8.29 24.58 1.72
CA ASP A 466 -7.56 24.72 3.00
C ASP A 466 -6.04 24.67 2.80
N LEU A 467 -5.60 23.94 1.79
CA LEU A 467 -4.20 23.75 1.44
C LEU A 467 -3.29 23.36 2.63
N PRO A 468 -3.55 22.26 3.34
CA PRO A 468 -2.69 21.78 4.42
C PRO A 468 -1.43 21.07 3.86
N ALA A 469 -1.46 20.67 2.60
CA ALA A 469 -0.38 19.99 1.91
C ALA A 469 -0.45 20.20 0.39
N VAL A 470 0.67 19.97 -0.29
CA VAL A 470 0.71 19.78 -1.75
C VAL A 470 0.82 18.29 -2.03
N PHE A 471 -0.24 17.66 -2.56
CA PHE A 471 -0.19 16.26 -2.98
C PHE A 471 0.72 16.14 -4.21
N LEU A 472 1.73 15.29 -4.15
CA LEU A 472 2.81 15.24 -5.13
C LEU A 472 2.62 14.07 -6.10
N GLU A 473 2.55 12.85 -5.55
CA GLU A 473 2.57 11.64 -6.36
C GLU A 473 2.00 10.43 -5.62
N THR A 474 1.65 9.40 -6.38
CA THR A 474 1.41 8.02 -5.92
C THR A 474 2.63 7.18 -6.32
N PRO A 475 3.37 6.57 -5.38
CA PRO A 475 4.50 5.70 -5.69
C PRO A 475 4.06 4.47 -6.50
N GLU A 476 4.90 4.04 -7.41
CA GLU A 476 4.72 2.81 -8.18
C GLU A 476 5.77 1.77 -7.77
N LEU A 477 5.39 0.50 -7.94
CA LEU A 477 6.28 -0.65 -7.90
C LEU A 477 6.48 -1.14 -9.33
N SER A 478 7.63 -1.73 -9.66
CA SER A 478 7.87 -2.26 -11.00
C SER A 478 8.34 -3.71 -10.90
N LEU A 479 7.51 -4.66 -11.37
CA LEU A 479 8.01 -6.01 -11.63
C LEU A 479 8.75 -6.00 -12.96
N VAL A 480 10.01 -6.43 -12.97
CA VAL A 480 10.79 -6.60 -14.21
C VAL A 480 10.99 -8.09 -14.45
N VAL A 481 10.56 -8.56 -15.62
CA VAL A 481 10.51 -9.98 -15.97
C VAL A 481 11.25 -10.24 -17.26
N HIS A 482 12.08 -11.29 -17.31
CA HIS A 482 12.77 -11.72 -18.53
C HIS A 482 11.81 -12.10 -19.66
N ALA A 483 12.26 -11.91 -20.90
CA ALA A 483 11.54 -12.37 -22.09
C ALA A 483 11.27 -13.88 -22.03
N GLY A 484 10.11 -14.31 -22.52
CA GLY A 484 9.68 -15.71 -22.51
C GLY A 484 8.78 -16.08 -21.32
N ILE A 485 8.56 -15.16 -20.39
CA ILE A 485 7.50 -15.28 -19.37
C ILE A 485 6.39 -14.27 -19.71
N THR A 486 5.19 -14.76 -19.87
CA THR A 486 3.99 -13.92 -20.01
C THR A 486 3.35 -13.76 -18.66
N VAL A 487 3.22 -12.51 -18.21
CA VAL A 487 2.58 -12.14 -16.95
C VAL A 487 1.39 -11.20 -17.20
N THR A 488 0.36 -11.34 -16.39
CA THR A 488 -0.76 -10.40 -16.30
C THR A 488 -0.74 -9.79 -14.90
N ILE A 489 -0.61 -8.47 -14.83
CA ILE A 489 -0.44 -7.74 -13.58
C ILE A 489 -1.48 -6.62 -13.50
N PRO A 490 -2.22 -6.48 -12.40
CA PRO A 490 -3.16 -5.37 -12.24
C PRO A 490 -2.38 -4.05 -12.18
N PRO A 491 -2.96 -2.97 -12.75
CA PRO A 491 -2.29 -1.67 -12.79
C PRO A 491 -2.21 -0.99 -11.41
N VAL A 492 -2.95 -1.50 -10.41
CA VAL A 492 -3.03 -0.93 -9.07
C VAL A 492 -3.00 -2.02 -8.01
N GLY A 493 -2.36 -1.74 -6.87
CA GLY A 493 -2.33 -2.67 -5.75
C GLY A 493 -1.11 -2.56 -4.84
N SER A 494 -1.01 -3.46 -3.88
CA SER A 494 0.23 -3.69 -3.12
C SER A 494 1.21 -4.55 -3.93
N SER A 495 2.40 -4.79 -3.40
CA SER A 495 3.36 -5.73 -4.00
C SER A 495 2.75 -7.11 -4.28
N ALA A 496 1.91 -7.60 -3.35
CA ALA A 496 1.22 -8.88 -3.47
C ALA A 496 0.23 -8.95 -4.66
N ALA A 497 -0.30 -7.81 -5.11
CA ALA A 497 -1.27 -7.75 -6.20
C ALA A 497 -0.72 -8.28 -7.52
N ARG A 498 0.62 -8.25 -7.73
CA ARG A 498 1.23 -8.84 -8.94
C ARG A 498 0.86 -10.31 -9.15
N PHE A 499 0.50 -11.02 -8.09
CA PHE A 499 0.13 -12.43 -8.15
C PHE A 499 -1.38 -12.68 -8.30
N ASN A 500 -2.22 -11.64 -8.36
CA ASN A 500 -3.68 -11.82 -8.44
C ASN A 500 -4.10 -12.71 -9.63
N ASP A 501 -3.43 -12.57 -10.77
CA ASP A 501 -3.72 -13.30 -11.99
C ASP A 501 -2.65 -14.34 -12.35
N ILE A 502 -1.88 -14.81 -11.36
CA ILE A 502 -0.77 -15.77 -11.57
C ILE A 502 -1.23 -17.07 -12.22
N THR A 503 -2.48 -17.45 -12.11
CA THR A 503 -3.04 -18.61 -12.79
C THR A 503 -3.01 -18.48 -14.32
N SER A 504 -2.92 -17.27 -14.86
CA SER A 504 -2.79 -16.99 -16.28
C SER A 504 -1.34 -16.96 -16.76
N TRP A 505 -0.36 -16.83 -15.86
CA TRP A 505 1.04 -16.72 -16.20
C TRP A 505 1.57 -18.01 -16.84
N HIS A 506 2.46 -17.87 -17.80
CA HIS A 506 3.05 -19.03 -18.47
C HIS A 506 4.41 -18.68 -19.09
N ARG A 507 5.23 -19.71 -19.24
CA ARG A 507 6.45 -19.66 -20.05
C ARG A 507 6.05 -19.88 -21.50
N GLY A 508 6.46 -18.98 -22.42
CA GLY A 508 6.21 -19.05 -23.86
C GLY A 508 7.13 -19.99 -24.58
#